data_2fbda744bf2dd60594916c797a267041
#
_entry.id   2fbda744bf2dd60594916c797a267041
#
_cell.length_a   1.000
_cell.length_b   1.000
_cell.length_c   1.000
_cell.angle_alpha   90.00
_cell.angle_beta   90.00
_cell.angle_gamma   90.00
#
_symmetry.space_group_name_H-M   'P 1'
#
loop_
_entity.id
_entity.type
_entity.pdbx_description
1 polymer ?
#
loop_
_entity_poly.entity_id
_entity_poly.type
_entity_poly.pdbx_seq_one_letter_code
_entity_poly.pdbx_strand_id
1 'polypeptide(L)'
;MLNRRSLDPEQRTLYGANLQPPAGYVFDAAVATTFSLDFETALAVPVSLALFAAENRDDILSHPLALLEGAERIAGRLVVFTDAGHIQASARPHSRLCSLLERIIVEVAAPQGGAFHPKMWALRFTPLRPEDPARLRLLILSRNLTRDRSWDIAATLDGVITKQPKAVNRPVADFLRQLPDLATVGVPDGTKTLVDDLAEDMRRAEWSLPEPFQSVSFAVNGLGGKPWRPESCVRLGVVSPFCDDQTLSMLAGLASAEKPIFIGRSDELAQVPGATLDGFARVAVLDEMAATEDGEEEDAAALQGLHAKAFIAERGWDTAITVGSGNATRPALLTGSNVEIFTTLTGKRSRVGSVEEILGDKGFGRLTRPFVRDETSAADAAQRAAEARLDQARREICRSGLTLRCERGEPAADGAPVWRVWLVPPEPLPLTGLGVLRVWPITRGEGHARDVLEPLRQGRPADLGTMPMVDLTRFLACHLMDEMEDVSILFSTGLMMEGLPAERHAAILRWVIDSKDAFFRYLRLLLSELGDPFAAALAAQDGSGQGAWRAAGDDAPILEEMVRAFCRGGDQLRAIERLIARLETGDGDDTDPIPAEFRALWNTFRIALATQDAAHAE
;
A
#
# COMPACT_ATOMS: atom_id res chain seq x y z
N MET A 1 -2.09 -22.50 30.10
CA MET A 1 -1.96 -21.25 29.32
C MET A 1 -0.51 -21.16 28.89
N LEU A 2 -0.23 -21.36 27.61
CA LEU A 2 1.11 -21.17 27.04
C LEU A 2 1.52 -19.71 27.27
N ASN A 3 2.67 -19.52 27.87
CA ASN A 3 3.26 -18.19 28.13
C ASN A 3 3.63 -17.58 26.78
N ARG A 4 2.69 -16.82 26.15
CA ARG A 4 2.89 -16.19 24.84
C ARG A 4 3.90 -15.07 25.02
N ARG A 5 5.09 -15.25 24.46
CA ARG A 5 6.16 -14.23 24.46
C ARG A 5 5.84 -13.16 23.42
N SER A 6 6.14 -11.92 23.74
CA SER A 6 6.06 -10.83 22.76
C SER A 6 7.10 -11.05 21.66
N LEU A 7 6.73 -10.80 20.41
CA LEU A 7 7.57 -11.02 19.21
C LEU A 7 7.98 -12.49 18.98
N ASP A 8 7.12 -13.44 19.38
CA ASP A 8 7.36 -14.86 19.09
C ASP A 8 7.22 -15.12 17.57
N PRO A 9 8.28 -15.64 16.89
CA PRO A 9 8.23 -15.94 15.46
C PRO A 9 7.14 -16.92 15.02
N GLU A 10 6.61 -17.73 15.94
CA GLU A 10 5.49 -18.66 15.66
C GLU A 10 4.13 -17.94 15.59
N GLN A 11 4.05 -16.70 16.06
CA GLN A 11 2.81 -15.91 16.01
C GLN A 11 2.75 -15.11 14.72
N ARG A 12 2.48 -15.78 13.61
CA ARG A 12 2.32 -15.15 12.30
C ARG A 12 0.87 -14.74 12.09
N THR A 13 0.66 -13.59 11.47
CA THR A 13 -0.65 -13.12 11.02
C THR A 13 -0.59 -12.80 9.53
N LEU A 14 -1.65 -13.16 8.82
CA LEU A 14 -1.78 -12.79 7.41
C LEU A 14 -2.07 -11.28 7.31
N TYR A 15 -1.38 -10.59 6.43
CA TYR A 15 -1.58 -9.17 6.18
C TYR A 15 -3.03 -8.86 5.80
N GLY A 16 -3.60 -9.61 4.85
CA GLY A 16 -4.98 -9.46 4.41
C GLY A 16 -6.00 -9.64 5.53
N ALA A 17 -5.77 -10.57 6.47
CA ALA A 17 -6.66 -10.79 7.61
C ALA A 17 -6.73 -9.57 8.56
N ASN A 18 -5.63 -8.81 8.67
CA ASN A 18 -5.61 -7.59 9.48
C ASN A 18 -6.39 -6.43 8.84
N LEU A 19 -6.64 -6.46 7.54
CA LEU A 19 -7.45 -5.45 6.84
C LEU A 19 -8.94 -5.75 6.89
N GLN A 20 -9.33 -6.98 7.23
CA GLN A 20 -10.73 -7.42 7.27
C GLN A 20 -11.53 -6.72 8.37
N PRO A 21 -12.79 -6.34 8.09
CA PRO A 21 -13.70 -5.87 9.13
C PRO A 21 -13.88 -6.91 10.22
N PRO A 22 -14.02 -6.49 11.50
CA PRO A 22 -14.44 -7.38 12.57
C PRO A 22 -15.83 -7.97 12.30
N ALA A 23 -16.15 -9.11 12.89
CA ALA A 23 -17.48 -9.72 12.78
C ALA A 23 -18.58 -8.73 13.21
N GLY A 24 -19.61 -8.56 12.39
CA GLY A 24 -20.71 -7.61 12.63
C GLY A 24 -20.42 -6.17 12.17
N TYR A 25 -19.34 -5.96 11.44
CA TYR A 25 -18.93 -4.66 10.90
C TYR A 25 -18.66 -4.73 9.39
N VAL A 26 -18.75 -3.60 8.73
CA VAL A 26 -18.36 -3.41 7.33
C VAL A 26 -17.28 -2.34 7.22
N PHE A 27 -16.50 -2.43 6.15
CA PHE A 27 -15.50 -1.39 5.82
C PHE A 27 -16.17 -0.06 5.53
N ASP A 28 -15.67 1.00 6.14
CA ASP A 28 -16.15 2.36 5.95
C ASP A 28 -15.10 3.24 5.27
N ALA A 29 -13.96 3.46 5.92
CA ALA A 29 -12.92 4.35 5.42
C ALA A 29 -11.52 3.88 5.81
N ALA A 30 -10.51 4.20 4.99
CA ALA A 30 -9.11 3.95 5.33
C ALA A 30 -8.15 5.00 4.77
N VAL A 31 -7.10 5.27 5.54
CA VAL A 31 -5.89 5.94 5.09
C VAL A 31 -4.71 5.00 5.31
N ALA A 32 -3.93 4.77 4.27
CA ALA A 32 -2.73 3.96 4.32
C ALA A 32 -1.49 4.79 3.96
N THR A 33 -0.34 4.41 4.51
CA THR A 33 0.96 4.94 4.13
C THR A 33 1.95 3.81 3.86
N THR A 34 2.82 3.99 2.88
CA THR A 34 3.89 3.05 2.54
C THR A 34 5.09 3.78 1.94
N PHE A 35 6.29 3.24 2.08
CA PHE A 35 7.45 3.78 1.37
C PHE A 35 7.46 3.34 -0.10
N SER A 36 7.27 2.05 -0.35
CA SER A 36 7.18 1.53 -1.71
C SER A 36 5.88 0.75 -1.92
N LEU A 37 5.42 0.73 -3.17
CA LEU A 37 4.15 0.14 -3.56
C LEU A 37 4.30 -0.60 -4.88
N ASP A 38 3.66 -1.77 -5.03
CA ASP A 38 3.44 -2.39 -6.33
C ASP A 38 1.95 -2.32 -6.72
N PHE A 39 1.69 -2.12 -8.02
CA PHE A 39 0.34 -1.92 -8.54
C PHE A 39 -0.59 -3.11 -8.30
N GLU A 40 -0.08 -4.32 -8.40
CA GLU A 40 -0.90 -5.53 -8.27
C GLU A 40 -1.31 -5.75 -6.82
N THR A 41 -0.38 -5.54 -5.86
CA THR A 41 -0.72 -5.56 -4.44
C THR A 41 -1.73 -4.45 -4.11
N ALA A 42 -1.52 -3.23 -4.64
CA ALA A 42 -2.45 -2.12 -4.43
C ALA A 42 -3.83 -2.40 -5.04
N LEU A 43 -3.90 -3.09 -6.18
CA LEU A 43 -5.15 -3.46 -6.84
C LEU A 43 -5.92 -4.58 -6.11
N ALA A 44 -5.21 -5.46 -5.40
CA ALA A 44 -5.83 -6.52 -4.60
C ALA A 44 -6.43 -6.04 -3.27
N VAL A 45 -5.90 -4.96 -2.69
CA VAL A 45 -6.36 -4.40 -1.41
C VAL A 45 -7.86 -4.05 -1.41
N PRO A 46 -8.42 -3.35 -2.42
CA PRO A 46 -9.85 -3.09 -2.52
C PRO A 46 -10.73 -4.31 -2.35
N VAL A 47 -10.37 -5.40 -3.00
CA VAL A 47 -11.11 -6.67 -2.93
C VAL A 47 -11.09 -7.20 -1.50
N SER A 48 -9.90 -7.18 -0.86
CA SER A 48 -9.73 -7.63 0.53
C SER A 48 -10.53 -6.79 1.53
N LEU A 49 -10.69 -5.48 1.29
CA LEU A 49 -11.45 -4.58 2.16
C LEU A 49 -12.96 -4.69 1.97
N ALA A 50 -13.44 -4.88 0.73
CA ALA A 50 -14.82 -4.65 0.37
C ALA A 50 -15.60 -5.90 -0.09
N LEU A 51 -14.94 -6.99 -0.43
CA LEU A 51 -15.61 -8.16 -1.00
C LEU A 51 -15.36 -9.43 -0.19
N PHE A 52 -14.14 -9.97 -0.17
CA PHE A 52 -13.83 -11.22 0.50
C PHE A 52 -12.36 -11.33 0.90
N ALA A 53 -12.07 -12.19 1.90
CA ALA A 53 -10.71 -12.60 2.22
C ALA A 53 -10.29 -13.70 1.24
N ALA A 54 -9.18 -13.49 0.55
CA ALA A 54 -8.51 -14.56 -0.18
C ALA A 54 -7.22 -14.94 0.57
N GLU A 55 -6.93 -16.23 0.62
CA GLU A 55 -5.69 -16.73 1.21
C GLU A 55 -4.47 -16.34 0.37
N ASN A 56 -4.67 -16.30 -0.97
CA ASN A 56 -3.62 -15.95 -1.92
C ASN A 56 -4.04 -14.71 -2.75
N ARG A 57 -3.12 -13.74 -2.86
CA ARG A 57 -3.31 -12.54 -3.68
C ARG A 57 -3.45 -12.88 -5.16
N ASP A 58 -2.71 -13.87 -5.67
CA ASP A 58 -2.72 -14.22 -7.09
C ASP A 58 -4.09 -14.77 -7.51
N ASP A 59 -4.83 -15.37 -6.58
CA ASP A 59 -6.23 -15.74 -6.79
C ASP A 59 -7.10 -14.51 -7.04
N ILE A 60 -6.91 -13.43 -6.27
CA ILE A 60 -7.63 -12.16 -6.47
C ILE A 60 -7.29 -11.57 -7.85
N LEU A 61 -6.01 -11.54 -8.21
CA LEU A 61 -5.54 -10.93 -9.46
C LEU A 61 -6.01 -11.66 -10.72
N SER A 62 -6.40 -12.94 -10.61
CA SER A 62 -6.97 -13.70 -11.73
C SER A 62 -8.42 -13.31 -12.06
N HIS A 63 -9.08 -12.45 -11.24
CA HIS A 63 -10.50 -12.12 -11.38
C HIS A 63 -10.76 -10.64 -11.71
N PRO A 64 -10.68 -10.22 -12.99
CA PRO A 64 -10.83 -8.80 -13.38
C PRO A 64 -12.13 -8.14 -12.92
N LEU A 65 -13.24 -8.87 -12.88
CA LEU A 65 -14.53 -8.35 -12.40
C LEU A 65 -14.51 -8.05 -10.90
N ALA A 66 -13.86 -8.89 -10.08
CA ALA A 66 -13.72 -8.65 -8.65
C ALA A 66 -12.78 -7.46 -8.38
N LEU A 67 -11.71 -7.33 -9.15
CA LEU A 67 -10.79 -6.19 -9.06
C LEU A 67 -11.50 -4.88 -9.41
N LEU A 68 -12.27 -4.88 -10.48
CA LEU A 68 -13.08 -3.74 -10.90
C LEU A 68 -14.07 -3.34 -9.80
N GLU A 69 -14.88 -4.29 -9.31
CA GLU A 69 -15.88 -4.03 -8.28
C GLU A 69 -15.24 -3.60 -6.96
N GLY A 70 -14.15 -4.24 -6.54
CA GLY A 70 -13.41 -3.83 -5.35
C GLY A 70 -12.95 -2.38 -5.46
N ALA A 71 -12.31 -1.99 -6.56
CA ALA A 71 -11.85 -0.64 -6.79
C ALA A 71 -13.01 0.39 -6.80
N GLU A 72 -14.15 0.05 -7.42
CA GLU A 72 -15.34 0.91 -7.45
C GLU A 72 -15.98 1.10 -6.07
N ARG A 73 -16.10 0.02 -5.28
CA ARG A 73 -16.71 0.09 -3.93
C ARG A 73 -15.95 0.98 -2.97
N ILE A 74 -14.62 1.01 -3.08
CA ILE A 74 -13.80 1.80 -2.14
C ILE A 74 -13.38 3.15 -2.67
N ALA A 75 -13.71 3.49 -3.92
CA ALA A 75 -13.40 4.79 -4.50
C ALA A 75 -13.93 5.93 -3.60
N GLY A 76 -13.04 6.87 -3.21
CA GLY A 76 -13.33 7.95 -2.27
C GLY A 76 -13.40 7.54 -0.80
N ARG A 77 -13.19 6.25 -0.47
CA ARG A 77 -13.14 5.75 0.91
C ARG A 77 -11.77 5.20 1.31
N LEU A 78 -10.86 5.06 0.37
CA LEU A 78 -9.46 4.68 0.59
C LEU A 78 -8.53 5.67 -0.09
N VAL A 79 -7.48 6.06 0.62
CA VAL A 79 -6.32 6.74 0.06
C VAL A 79 -5.03 6.08 0.57
N VAL A 80 -4.07 5.91 -0.33
CA VAL A 80 -2.74 5.34 -0.04
C VAL A 80 -1.68 6.38 -0.38
N PHE A 81 -0.97 6.87 0.61
CA PHE A 81 0.16 7.78 0.44
C PHE A 81 1.45 6.99 0.32
N THR A 82 2.21 7.23 -0.74
CA THR A 82 3.49 6.56 -1.01
C THR A 82 4.60 7.56 -1.31
N ASP A 83 5.85 7.20 -1.00
CA ASP A 83 6.99 8.08 -1.33
C ASP A 83 7.13 8.23 -2.85
N ALA A 84 7.33 9.45 -3.31
CA ALA A 84 7.36 9.78 -4.73
C ALA A 84 8.51 9.07 -5.46
N GLY A 85 8.16 8.37 -6.55
CA GLY A 85 9.10 7.57 -7.34
C GLY A 85 9.45 6.21 -6.70
N HIS A 86 8.67 5.74 -5.72
CA HIS A 86 8.84 4.43 -5.12
C HIS A 86 7.69 3.46 -5.44
N ILE A 87 6.91 3.76 -6.48
CA ILE A 87 6.00 2.79 -7.08
C ILE A 87 6.82 1.88 -7.99
N GLN A 88 6.75 0.57 -7.77
CA GLN A 88 7.48 -0.40 -8.58
C GLN A 88 6.97 -0.40 -10.02
N ALA A 89 7.89 -0.41 -10.97
CA ALA A 89 7.58 -0.52 -12.39
C ALA A 89 7.96 -1.91 -12.92
N SER A 90 7.40 -2.24 -14.08
CA SER A 90 7.69 -3.48 -14.82
C SER A 90 7.99 -3.15 -16.28
N ALA A 91 8.89 -3.92 -16.89
CA ALA A 91 9.08 -3.92 -18.34
C ALA A 91 7.83 -4.45 -19.08
N ARG A 92 7.06 -5.33 -18.44
CA ARG A 92 5.79 -5.85 -18.97
C ARG A 92 4.66 -4.86 -18.69
N PRO A 93 3.62 -4.82 -19.54
CA PRO A 93 2.46 -3.98 -19.28
C PRO A 93 1.73 -4.45 -18.01
N HIS A 94 1.33 -3.50 -17.18
CA HIS A 94 0.38 -3.73 -16.09
C HIS A 94 -1.05 -3.81 -16.62
N SER A 95 -1.95 -4.39 -15.84
CA SER A 95 -3.38 -4.40 -16.15
C SER A 95 -3.92 -2.97 -16.32
N ARG A 96 -4.82 -2.78 -17.28
CA ARG A 96 -5.55 -1.52 -17.48
C ARG A 96 -6.33 -1.08 -16.23
N LEU A 97 -6.72 -2.05 -15.40
CA LEU A 97 -7.37 -1.77 -14.10
C LEU A 97 -6.48 -0.98 -13.13
N CYS A 98 -5.14 -1.03 -13.30
CA CYS A 98 -4.23 -0.22 -12.48
C CYS A 98 -4.48 1.29 -12.64
N SER A 99 -5.08 1.74 -13.75
CA SER A 99 -5.48 3.13 -13.93
C SER A 99 -6.61 3.57 -12.97
N LEU A 100 -7.38 2.65 -12.40
CA LEU A 100 -8.39 2.96 -11.36
C LEU A 100 -7.73 3.38 -10.04
N LEU A 101 -6.48 2.96 -9.82
CA LEU A 101 -5.70 3.33 -8.64
C LEU A 101 -5.29 4.82 -8.62
N GLU A 102 -5.43 5.54 -9.74
CA GLU A 102 -5.20 6.98 -9.83
C GLU A 102 -6.08 7.79 -8.84
N ARG A 103 -7.19 7.21 -8.40
CA ARG A 103 -8.14 7.80 -7.44
C ARG A 103 -7.79 7.43 -5.99
N ILE A 104 -6.82 6.57 -5.79
CA ILE A 104 -6.46 5.96 -4.50
C ILE A 104 -5.03 6.31 -4.11
N ILE A 105 -4.08 6.27 -5.06
CA ILE A 105 -2.66 6.46 -4.80
C ILE A 105 -2.31 7.95 -4.90
N VAL A 106 -1.64 8.45 -3.85
CA VAL A 106 -1.10 9.82 -3.77
C VAL A 106 0.39 9.72 -3.47
N GLU A 107 1.22 10.21 -4.37
CA GLU A 107 2.64 10.34 -4.14
C GLU A 107 2.96 11.58 -3.31
N VAL A 108 3.79 11.40 -2.29
CA VAL A 108 4.18 12.42 -1.33
C VAL A 108 5.69 12.55 -1.22
N ALA A 109 6.17 13.69 -0.75
CA ALA A 109 7.58 13.93 -0.51
C ALA A 109 7.84 14.37 0.93
N ALA A 110 8.88 13.83 1.55
CA ALA A 110 9.32 14.29 2.87
C ALA A 110 9.79 15.76 2.81
N PRO A 111 9.32 16.63 3.72
CA PRO A 111 9.59 18.07 3.64
C PRO A 111 11.05 18.45 3.86
N GLN A 112 11.84 17.61 4.53
CA GLN A 112 13.26 17.84 4.81
C GLN A 112 14.21 17.14 3.81
N GLY A 113 13.68 16.68 2.66
CA GLY A 113 14.48 16.04 1.60
C GLY A 113 14.89 14.59 1.88
N GLY A 114 14.44 14.01 3.00
CA GLY A 114 14.56 12.59 3.28
C GLY A 114 13.51 11.75 2.54
N ALA A 115 13.29 10.52 2.98
CA ALA A 115 12.27 9.61 2.48
C ALA A 115 10.96 9.75 3.28
N PHE A 116 9.82 9.61 2.60
CA PHE A 116 8.54 9.37 3.26
C PHE A 116 8.40 7.88 3.51
N HIS A 117 8.72 7.44 4.73
CA HIS A 117 8.92 6.04 5.05
C HIS A 117 7.88 5.40 6.00
N PRO A 118 6.77 6.07 6.43
CA PRO A 118 5.79 5.47 7.31
C PRO A 118 5.07 4.29 6.66
N LYS A 119 4.78 3.25 7.44
CA LYS A 119 3.99 2.09 7.01
C LYS A 119 2.87 1.88 8.01
N MET A 120 1.68 2.35 7.65
CA MET A 120 0.55 2.42 8.56
C MET A 120 -0.77 2.21 7.82
N TRP A 121 -1.75 1.66 8.54
CA TRP A 121 -3.17 1.69 8.15
C TRP A 121 -3.98 2.27 9.30
N ALA A 122 -4.78 3.26 8.98
CA ALA A 122 -5.85 3.77 9.82
C ALA A 122 -7.17 3.35 9.16
N LEU A 123 -7.93 2.47 9.81
CA LEU A 123 -9.15 1.86 9.28
C LEU A 123 -10.33 2.22 10.18
N ARG A 124 -11.48 2.54 9.58
CA ARG A 124 -12.76 2.71 10.25
C ARG A 124 -13.75 1.69 9.73
N PHE A 125 -14.51 1.11 10.66
CA PHE A 125 -15.55 0.11 10.39
C PHE A 125 -16.88 0.57 10.98
N THR A 126 -17.93 0.51 10.18
CA THR A 126 -19.30 0.83 10.58
C THR A 126 -20.01 -0.45 11.04
N PRO A 127 -20.73 -0.44 12.18
CA PRO A 127 -21.45 -1.60 12.65
C PRO A 127 -22.67 -1.91 11.77
N LEU A 128 -23.02 -3.18 11.62
CA LEU A 128 -24.28 -3.61 10.99
C LEU A 128 -25.51 -3.30 11.87
N ARG A 129 -25.29 -3.16 13.18
CA ARG A 129 -26.34 -2.79 14.15
C ARG A 129 -26.13 -1.32 14.53
N PRO A 130 -27.12 -0.44 14.31
CA PRO A 130 -26.96 1.00 14.57
C PRO A 130 -26.63 1.37 16.02
N GLU A 131 -26.96 0.50 16.99
CA GLU A 131 -26.69 0.69 18.42
C GLU A 131 -25.21 0.46 18.80
N ASP A 132 -24.47 -0.29 17.99
CA ASP A 132 -23.05 -0.56 18.25
C ASP A 132 -22.17 0.66 17.84
N PRO A 133 -21.10 0.95 18.57
CA PRO A 133 -20.18 2.02 18.20
C PRO A 133 -19.33 1.65 16.96
N ALA A 134 -19.01 2.64 16.14
CA ALA A 134 -18.01 2.46 15.09
C ALA A 134 -16.65 2.05 15.68
N ARG A 135 -15.92 1.19 14.98
CA ARG A 135 -14.60 0.69 15.37
C ARG A 135 -13.49 1.26 14.52
N LEU A 136 -12.34 1.38 15.15
CA LEU A 136 -11.10 1.77 14.51
C LEU A 136 -10.09 0.64 14.61
N ARG A 137 -9.23 0.54 13.61
CA ARG A 137 -8.02 -0.28 13.66
C ARG A 137 -6.83 0.55 13.18
N LEU A 138 -5.78 0.55 13.98
CA LEU A 138 -4.49 1.14 13.64
C LEU A 138 -3.47 0.00 13.49
N LEU A 139 -2.89 -0.11 12.30
CA LEU A 139 -1.78 -1.00 12.02
C LEU A 139 -0.53 -0.16 11.83
N ILE A 140 0.55 -0.46 12.53
CA ILE A 140 1.88 0.11 12.30
C ILE A 140 2.81 -1.06 11.99
N LEU A 141 3.45 -0.97 10.83
CA LEU A 141 4.13 -2.09 10.18
C LEU A 141 5.60 -1.74 9.89
N SER A 142 6.44 -2.74 9.76
CA SER A 142 7.73 -2.59 9.07
C SER A 142 7.61 -2.84 7.56
N ARG A 143 6.54 -3.53 7.10
CA ARG A 143 6.32 -3.99 5.74
C ARG A 143 5.78 -2.89 4.81
N ASN A 144 6.29 -2.84 3.58
CA ASN A 144 5.73 -2.05 2.48
C ASN A 144 4.49 -2.72 1.85
N LEU A 145 3.80 -1.98 0.98
CA LEU A 145 2.69 -2.49 0.17
C LEU A 145 3.24 -3.10 -1.13
N THR A 146 4.04 -4.15 -0.99
CA THR A 146 4.78 -4.83 -2.07
C THR A 146 4.69 -6.34 -1.93
N ARG A 147 5.19 -7.04 -2.96
CA ARG A 147 5.26 -8.52 -3.00
C ARG A 147 6.32 -9.13 -2.10
N ASP A 148 7.23 -8.32 -1.57
CA ASP A 148 8.41 -8.81 -0.87
C ASP A 148 8.05 -9.78 0.26
N ARG A 149 8.73 -10.92 0.30
CA ARG A 149 8.65 -11.90 1.38
C ARG A 149 9.83 -11.67 2.32
N SER A 150 9.59 -11.01 3.43
CA SER A 150 10.62 -10.72 4.44
C SER A 150 10.05 -10.92 5.85
N TRP A 151 10.97 -11.07 6.84
CA TRP A 151 10.57 -11.03 8.23
C TRP A 151 10.20 -9.62 8.62
N ASP A 152 8.91 -9.41 8.88
CA ASP A 152 8.31 -8.13 9.24
C ASP A 152 7.67 -8.18 10.63
N ILE A 153 7.49 -7.01 11.23
CA ILE A 153 6.79 -6.82 12.50
C ILE A 153 5.60 -5.89 12.28
N ALA A 154 4.49 -6.20 12.95
CA ALA A 154 3.30 -5.37 12.98
C ALA A 154 2.80 -5.17 14.41
N ALA A 155 2.32 -3.96 14.69
CA ALA A 155 1.48 -3.67 15.85
C ALA A 155 0.07 -3.38 15.36
N THR A 156 -0.91 -4.17 15.83
CA THR A 156 -2.33 -4.00 15.53
C THR A 156 -3.04 -3.55 16.79
N LEU A 157 -3.74 -2.42 16.70
CA LEU A 157 -4.55 -1.86 17.78
C LEU A 157 -5.99 -1.70 17.31
N ASP A 158 -6.90 -2.45 17.92
CA ASP A 158 -8.33 -2.25 17.76
C ASP A 158 -8.84 -1.25 18.80
N GLY A 159 -9.79 -0.39 18.43
CA GLY A 159 -10.30 0.64 19.31
C GLY A 159 -11.73 1.05 19.02
N VAL A 160 -12.30 1.82 19.93
CA VAL A 160 -13.62 2.42 19.79
C VAL A 160 -13.50 3.94 19.86
N ILE A 161 -14.39 4.65 19.15
CA ILE A 161 -14.42 6.11 19.13
C ILE A 161 -15.12 6.59 20.41
N THR A 162 -14.42 7.40 21.23
CA THR A 162 -14.98 8.01 22.44
C THR A 162 -15.39 9.46 22.20
N LYS A 163 -16.13 10.04 23.14
CA LYS A 163 -16.54 11.45 23.04
C LYS A 163 -15.38 12.44 23.24
N GLN A 164 -14.33 12.05 23.98
CA GLN A 164 -13.24 12.94 24.35
C GLN A 164 -11.94 12.59 23.62
N PRO A 165 -11.18 13.60 23.16
CA PRO A 165 -9.88 13.39 22.56
C PRO A 165 -8.87 12.85 23.59
N LYS A 166 -8.05 11.88 23.17
CA LYS A 166 -7.00 11.27 23.99
C LYS A 166 -5.64 11.90 23.61
N ALA A 167 -4.89 12.38 24.61
CA ALA A 167 -3.59 13.04 24.37
C ALA A 167 -2.59 12.11 23.65
N VAL A 168 -2.61 10.82 23.97
CA VAL A 168 -1.74 9.80 23.41
C VAL A 168 -1.88 9.67 21.87
N ASN A 169 -3.05 9.93 21.32
CA ASN A 169 -3.36 9.79 19.90
C ASN A 169 -2.99 11.02 19.06
N ARG A 170 -2.62 12.13 19.72
CA ARG A 170 -2.31 13.39 19.03
C ARG A 170 -1.27 13.23 17.92
N PRO A 171 -0.13 12.52 18.13
CA PRO A 171 0.87 12.37 17.07
C PRO A 171 0.33 11.70 15.81
N VAL A 172 -0.51 10.67 15.95
CA VAL A 172 -1.12 9.97 14.80
C VAL A 172 -2.14 10.85 14.08
N ALA A 173 -3.01 11.54 14.83
CA ALA A 173 -4.02 12.42 14.25
C ALA A 173 -3.39 13.63 13.52
N ASP A 174 -2.37 14.25 14.12
CA ASP A 174 -1.65 15.38 13.52
C ASP A 174 -0.85 14.91 12.27
N PHE A 175 -0.31 13.70 12.29
CA PHE A 175 0.33 13.08 11.13
C PHE A 175 -0.65 12.90 9.97
N LEU A 176 -1.81 12.30 10.22
CA LEU A 176 -2.83 12.09 9.19
C LEU A 176 -3.22 13.41 8.52
N ARG A 177 -3.50 14.47 9.28
CA ARG A 177 -3.89 15.78 8.75
C ARG A 177 -2.86 16.43 7.85
N GLN A 178 -1.57 16.14 8.06
CA GLN A 178 -0.49 16.69 7.24
C GLN A 178 -0.28 15.96 5.92
N LEU A 179 -0.76 14.71 5.77
CA LEU A 179 -0.51 13.87 4.59
C LEU A 179 -0.91 14.53 3.26
N PRO A 180 -2.10 15.15 3.11
CA PRO A 180 -2.49 15.77 1.85
C PRO A 180 -1.59 16.93 1.42
N ASP A 181 -0.98 17.64 2.38
CA ASP A 181 -0.10 18.78 2.09
C ASP A 181 1.32 18.35 1.68
N LEU A 182 1.68 17.08 1.83
CA LEU A 182 2.93 16.51 1.35
C LEU A 182 2.85 16.03 -0.10
N ALA A 183 1.68 16.05 -0.73
CA ALA A 183 1.47 15.53 -2.08
C ALA A 183 2.31 16.30 -3.11
N THR A 184 2.96 15.56 -4.02
CA THR A 184 3.78 16.13 -5.11
C THR A 184 2.93 16.66 -6.26
N VAL A 185 1.72 16.11 -6.40
CA VAL A 185 0.67 16.56 -7.32
C VAL A 185 -0.64 16.75 -6.55
N GLY A 186 -1.66 17.31 -7.18
CA GLY A 186 -2.97 17.47 -6.53
C GLY A 186 -3.53 16.14 -6.01
N VAL A 187 -4.19 16.18 -4.85
CA VAL A 187 -4.89 15.01 -4.29
C VAL A 187 -6.27 14.83 -4.93
N PRO A 188 -6.79 13.59 -5.05
CA PRO A 188 -8.14 13.33 -5.53
C PRO A 188 -9.21 14.06 -4.69
N ASP A 189 -10.33 14.39 -5.33
CA ASP A 189 -11.46 15.05 -4.65
C ASP A 189 -11.94 14.23 -3.46
N GLY A 190 -12.29 14.94 -2.37
CA GLY A 190 -12.74 14.31 -1.13
C GLY A 190 -11.62 13.75 -0.23
N THR A 191 -10.38 13.63 -0.72
CA THR A 191 -9.26 13.08 0.07
C THR A 191 -9.01 13.86 1.37
N LYS A 192 -9.02 15.20 1.32
CA LYS A 192 -8.80 16.01 2.53
C LYS A 192 -9.88 15.76 3.58
N THR A 193 -11.14 15.74 3.17
CA THR A 193 -12.28 15.45 4.07
C THR A 193 -12.16 14.05 4.68
N LEU A 194 -11.87 13.02 3.87
CA LEU A 194 -11.66 11.66 4.35
C LEU A 194 -10.56 11.58 5.41
N VAL A 195 -9.43 12.24 5.15
CA VAL A 195 -8.27 12.26 6.06
C VAL A 195 -8.59 13.02 7.36
N ASP A 196 -9.26 14.18 7.27
CA ASP A 196 -9.62 14.98 8.44
C ASP A 196 -10.63 14.26 9.34
N ASP A 197 -11.65 13.63 8.76
CA ASP A 197 -12.65 12.85 9.49
C ASP A 197 -12.00 11.68 10.22
N LEU A 198 -11.14 10.92 9.52
CA LEU A 198 -10.46 9.78 10.13
C LEU A 198 -9.44 10.22 11.19
N ALA A 199 -8.74 11.33 10.98
CA ALA A 199 -7.82 11.91 11.96
C ALA A 199 -8.55 12.34 13.24
N GLU A 200 -9.75 12.93 13.10
CA GLU A 200 -10.57 13.30 14.25
C GLU A 200 -11.06 12.06 15.03
N ASP A 201 -11.46 11.01 14.32
CA ASP A 201 -11.85 9.75 14.96
C ASP A 201 -10.65 9.09 15.66
N MET A 202 -9.48 9.02 15.01
CA MET A 202 -8.24 8.52 15.61
C MET A 202 -7.86 9.33 16.86
N ARG A 203 -8.08 10.67 16.85
CA ARG A 203 -7.81 11.53 17.99
C ARG A 203 -8.62 11.14 19.22
N ARG A 204 -9.81 10.56 19.03
CA ARG A 204 -10.77 10.13 20.06
C ARG A 204 -10.73 8.63 20.35
N ALA A 205 -9.87 7.88 19.69
CA ALA A 205 -9.78 6.43 19.85
C ALA A 205 -9.38 6.02 21.27
N GLU A 206 -10.05 5.02 21.81
CA GLU A 206 -9.64 4.26 22.99
C GLU A 206 -9.23 2.85 22.56
N TRP A 207 -7.93 2.57 22.69
CA TRP A 207 -7.33 1.35 22.17
C TRP A 207 -7.47 0.19 23.14
N SER A 208 -7.82 -0.97 22.62
CA SER A 208 -7.68 -2.26 23.31
C SER A 208 -6.25 -2.73 23.13
N LEU A 209 -5.48 -2.72 24.22
CA LEU A 209 -4.07 -3.10 24.15
C LEU A 209 -3.94 -4.64 24.11
N PRO A 210 -3.03 -5.18 23.27
CA PRO A 210 -2.75 -6.60 23.29
C PRO A 210 -2.09 -7.00 24.63
N GLU A 211 -2.50 -8.13 25.19
CA GLU A 211 -1.79 -8.67 26.36
C GLU A 211 -0.34 -9.03 26.00
N PRO A 212 0.65 -8.76 26.86
CA PRO A 212 0.54 -8.30 28.25
C PRO A 212 0.78 -6.80 28.47
N PHE A 213 0.59 -5.95 27.45
CA PHE A 213 0.90 -4.52 27.51
C PHE A 213 -0.15 -3.73 28.30
N GLN A 214 0.30 -2.63 28.95
CA GLN A 214 -0.50 -1.78 29.83
C GLN A 214 -0.65 -0.35 29.32
N SER A 215 0.25 0.09 28.44
CA SER A 215 0.19 1.43 27.84
C SER A 215 0.73 1.42 26.42
N VAL A 216 0.28 2.41 25.64
CA VAL A 216 0.74 2.69 24.29
C VAL A 216 1.15 4.16 24.18
N SER A 217 2.12 4.47 23.36
CA SER A 217 2.44 5.82 22.91
C SER A 217 2.87 5.80 21.45
N PHE A 218 2.71 6.97 20.80
CA PHE A 218 3.03 7.14 19.39
C PHE A 218 4.01 8.27 19.20
N ALA A 219 4.86 8.16 18.16
CA ALA A 219 5.75 9.22 17.75
C ALA A 219 5.85 9.28 16.22
N VAL A 220 6.05 10.47 15.69
CA VAL A 220 6.25 10.73 14.26
C VAL A 220 7.48 11.62 14.12
N ASN A 221 8.42 11.21 13.26
CA ASN A 221 9.60 11.99 12.90
C ASN A 221 9.40 12.62 11.53
N GLY A 222 10.18 13.66 11.20
CA GLY A 222 10.27 14.26 9.88
C GLY A 222 9.24 15.35 9.56
N LEU A 223 8.27 15.59 10.44
CA LEU A 223 7.23 16.62 10.28
C LEU A 223 7.41 17.81 11.24
N GLY A 224 8.61 18.07 11.66
CA GLY A 224 8.98 19.10 12.63
C GLY A 224 9.15 18.55 14.05
N GLY A 225 9.67 19.39 14.94
CA GLY A 225 9.96 18.99 16.32
C GLY A 225 11.23 18.14 16.46
N LYS A 226 11.46 17.68 17.70
CA LYS A 226 12.59 16.82 18.02
C LYS A 226 12.27 15.39 17.58
N PRO A 227 13.14 14.72 16.81
CA PRO A 227 12.89 13.34 16.43
C PRO A 227 12.86 12.42 17.65
N TRP A 228 11.93 11.47 17.63
CA TRP A 228 11.91 10.36 18.56
C TRP A 228 13.15 9.50 18.35
N ARG A 229 13.75 9.07 19.41
CA ARG A 229 14.82 8.07 19.46
C ARG A 229 14.74 7.30 20.78
N PRO A 230 15.30 6.10 20.86
CA PRO A 230 15.40 5.39 22.13
C PRO A 230 16.11 6.25 23.18
N GLU A 231 15.61 6.20 24.41
CA GLU A 231 16.21 6.88 25.55
C GLU A 231 17.08 5.93 26.35
N SER A 232 17.89 6.48 27.26
CA SER A 232 18.71 5.70 28.21
C SER A 232 17.87 4.65 28.94
N CYS A 233 18.39 3.46 29.06
CA CYS A 233 17.71 2.29 29.62
C CYS A 233 18.69 1.36 30.36
N VAL A 234 18.17 0.34 31.01
CA VAL A 234 18.99 -0.67 31.71
C VAL A 234 19.62 -1.64 30.70
N ARG A 235 18.79 -2.17 29.79
CA ARG A 235 19.19 -3.03 28.66
C ARG A 235 18.47 -2.59 27.40
N LEU A 236 19.14 -2.75 26.27
CA LEU A 236 18.62 -2.41 24.94
C LEU A 236 18.84 -3.56 23.97
N GLY A 237 17.79 -3.89 23.23
CA GLY A 237 17.86 -4.77 22.07
C GLY A 237 17.32 -4.02 20.85
N VAL A 238 17.98 -4.16 19.71
CA VAL A 238 17.63 -3.49 18.46
C VAL A 238 17.58 -4.50 17.34
N VAL A 239 16.50 -4.48 16.59
CA VAL A 239 16.34 -5.18 15.31
C VAL A 239 16.19 -4.11 14.23
N SER A 240 17.09 -4.08 13.26
CA SER A 240 17.03 -3.11 12.16
C SER A 240 17.78 -3.62 10.93
N PRO A 241 17.11 -3.77 9.77
CA PRO A 241 17.76 -4.20 8.54
C PRO A 241 18.84 -3.23 8.05
N PHE A 242 18.60 -1.93 8.18
CA PHE A 242 19.54 -0.88 7.78
C PHE A 242 20.09 -0.15 8.99
N CYS A 243 21.36 0.19 8.95
CA CYS A 243 22.04 0.88 10.04
C CYS A 243 23.20 1.75 9.52
N ASP A 244 23.63 2.69 10.34
CA ASP A 244 24.86 3.46 10.11
C ASP A 244 25.70 3.61 11.37
N ASP A 245 26.97 3.92 11.17
CA ASP A 245 27.98 4.04 12.22
C ASP A 245 27.57 5.01 13.35
N GLN A 246 27.10 6.22 12.99
CA GLN A 246 26.77 7.25 13.97
C GLN A 246 25.58 6.83 14.84
N THR A 247 24.57 6.23 14.22
CA THR A 247 23.37 5.77 14.93
C THR A 247 23.70 4.59 15.83
N LEU A 248 24.48 3.61 15.35
CA LEU A 248 24.91 2.49 16.17
C LEU A 248 25.79 2.94 17.34
N SER A 249 26.70 3.88 17.14
CA SER A 249 27.52 4.47 18.23
C SER A 249 26.62 5.13 19.30
N MET A 250 25.58 5.86 18.90
CA MET A 250 24.62 6.45 19.83
C MET A 250 23.85 5.36 20.59
N LEU A 251 23.35 4.32 19.89
CA LEU A 251 22.58 3.24 20.51
C LEU A 251 23.42 2.42 21.49
N ALA A 252 24.69 2.17 21.19
CA ALA A 252 25.62 1.48 22.09
C ALA A 252 25.78 2.19 23.43
N GLY A 253 25.70 3.52 23.46
CA GLY A 253 25.81 4.34 24.67
C GLY A 253 24.56 4.46 25.53
N LEU A 254 23.40 3.90 25.10
CA LEU A 254 22.12 4.07 25.82
C LEU A 254 21.90 3.08 26.96
N ALA A 255 22.50 1.89 26.90
CA ALA A 255 22.32 0.83 27.89
C ALA A 255 23.31 0.97 29.04
N SER A 256 22.83 0.92 30.29
CA SER A 256 23.66 1.17 31.47
C SER A 256 24.17 -0.09 32.16
N ALA A 257 23.50 -1.24 32.02
CA ALA A 257 23.88 -2.47 32.70
C ALA A 257 24.77 -3.39 31.84
N GLU A 258 24.44 -3.57 30.60
CA GLU A 258 25.12 -4.45 29.65
C GLU A 258 25.11 -3.81 28.27
N LYS A 259 26.12 -4.13 27.42
CA LYS A 259 26.13 -3.72 26.02
C LYS A 259 24.89 -4.22 25.31
N PRO A 260 24.31 -3.43 24.38
CA PRO A 260 23.09 -3.82 23.66
C PRO A 260 23.25 -5.07 22.79
N ILE A 261 22.11 -5.67 22.40
CA ILE A 261 22.02 -6.69 21.35
C ILE A 261 21.59 -5.98 20.06
N PHE A 262 22.25 -6.28 18.94
CA PHE A 262 21.88 -5.79 17.62
C PHE A 262 21.67 -6.94 16.63
N ILE A 263 20.52 -6.92 15.91
CA ILE A 263 20.21 -7.87 14.84
C ILE A 263 19.96 -7.06 13.56
N GLY A 264 20.75 -7.32 12.53
CA GLY A 264 20.71 -6.56 11.27
C GLY A 264 20.88 -7.42 10.03
N ARG A 265 21.26 -6.79 8.92
CA ARG A 265 21.63 -7.46 7.66
C ARG A 265 23.13 -7.49 7.49
N SER A 266 23.64 -8.56 6.87
CA SER A 266 25.09 -8.79 6.73
C SER A 266 25.76 -7.72 5.86
N ASP A 267 25.11 -7.32 4.75
CA ASP A 267 25.59 -6.30 3.81
C ASP A 267 25.72 -4.92 4.46
N GLU A 268 24.78 -4.53 5.31
CA GLU A 268 24.81 -3.27 6.04
C GLU A 268 25.84 -3.29 7.19
N LEU A 269 25.89 -4.37 7.97
CA LEU A 269 26.85 -4.54 9.07
C LEU A 269 28.30 -4.58 8.58
N ALA A 270 28.54 -5.09 7.38
CA ALA A 270 29.86 -5.10 6.78
C ALA A 270 30.44 -3.69 6.54
N GLN A 271 29.57 -2.68 6.43
CA GLN A 271 29.95 -1.27 6.19
C GLN A 271 30.25 -0.52 7.51
N VAL A 272 29.80 -1.04 8.66
CA VAL A 272 29.99 -0.40 9.97
C VAL A 272 31.39 -0.71 10.50
N PRO A 273 32.15 0.27 11.04
CA PRO A 273 33.45 0.01 11.64
C PRO A 273 33.40 -1.05 12.77
N GLY A 274 34.42 -1.93 12.84
CA GLY A 274 34.49 -2.97 13.87
C GLY A 274 34.42 -2.39 15.29
N ALA A 275 35.12 -1.29 15.55
CA ALA A 275 35.09 -0.60 16.83
C ALA A 275 33.67 -0.18 17.29
N THR A 276 32.80 0.15 16.38
CA THR A 276 31.38 0.47 16.68
C THR A 276 30.61 -0.80 17.02
N LEU A 277 30.82 -1.88 16.27
CA LEU A 277 30.19 -3.18 16.54
C LEU A 277 30.67 -3.79 17.89
N ASP A 278 31.91 -3.54 18.30
CA ASP A 278 32.43 -3.90 19.62
C ASP A 278 31.65 -3.23 20.78
N GLY A 279 30.88 -2.18 20.50
CA GLY A 279 29.96 -1.55 21.45
C GLY A 279 28.73 -2.40 21.80
N PHE A 280 28.50 -3.52 21.10
CA PHE A 280 27.39 -4.44 21.31
C PHE A 280 27.85 -5.76 21.92
N ALA A 281 27.04 -6.34 22.81
CA ALA A 281 27.31 -7.65 23.40
C ALA A 281 27.12 -8.79 22.39
N ARG A 282 26.15 -8.61 21.49
CA ARG A 282 25.84 -9.55 20.42
C ARG A 282 25.47 -8.77 19.17
N VAL A 283 26.13 -9.10 18.05
CA VAL A 283 25.73 -8.64 16.70
C VAL A 283 25.41 -9.88 15.89
N ALA A 284 24.19 -9.95 15.36
CA ALA A 284 23.67 -11.13 14.68
C ALA A 284 22.94 -10.77 13.39
N VAL A 285 22.79 -11.74 12.51
CA VAL A 285 22.04 -11.66 11.25
C VAL A 285 21.03 -12.79 11.20
N LEU A 286 19.96 -12.61 10.41
CA LEU A 286 18.99 -13.68 10.19
C LEU A 286 19.68 -14.89 9.55
N ASP A 287 19.36 -16.09 10.03
CA ASP A 287 19.81 -17.34 9.43
C ASP A 287 18.79 -17.76 8.36
N GLU A 288 19.19 -17.70 7.11
CA GLU A 288 18.33 -18.02 5.97
C GLU A 288 17.84 -19.48 6.01
N MET A 289 18.64 -20.41 6.57
CA MET A 289 18.25 -21.81 6.72
C MET A 289 17.18 -22.02 7.82
N ALA A 290 17.21 -21.22 8.87
CA ALA A 290 16.20 -21.29 9.93
C ALA A 290 14.83 -20.72 9.48
N ALA A 291 14.80 -19.96 8.40
CA ALA A 291 13.56 -19.40 7.84
C ALA A 291 12.79 -20.38 6.93
N THR A 292 13.41 -21.51 6.52
CA THR A 292 12.85 -22.50 5.58
C THR A 292 12.30 -23.77 6.26
N GLU A 293 12.26 -23.84 7.59
CA GLU A 293 11.81 -25.05 8.33
C GLU A 293 10.34 -25.46 8.13
N ASP A 294 9.54 -24.70 7.42
CA ASP A 294 8.10 -24.98 7.19
C ASP A 294 7.79 -25.76 5.87
N GLY A 295 8.77 -26.44 5.27
CA GLY A 295 8.51 -27.50 4.28
C GLY A 295 8.09 -27.08 2.86
N GLU A 296 8.17 -25.79 2.52
CA GLU A 296 7.94 -25.31 1.15
C GLU A 296 9.26 -25.19 0.37
N GLU A 297 9.71 -26.30 -0.22
CA GLU A 297 10.98 -26.38 -0.99
C GLU A 297 10.96 -25.60 -2.32
N GLU A 298 9.81 -25.12 -2.81
CA GLU A 298 9.72 -24.54 -4.16
C GLU A 298 10.02 -23.03 -4.26
N ASP A 299 10.09 -22.28 -3.14
CA ASP A 299 10.23 -20.81 -3.17
C ASP A 299 11.36 -20.25 -2.28
N ALA A 300 12.36 -21.04 -1.90
CA ALA A 300 13.47 -20.60 -1.04
C ALA A 300 14.28 -19.40 -1.59
N ALA A 301 14.22 -19.16 -2.91
CA ALA A 301 14.87 -18.01 -3.56
C ALA A 301 14.13 -16.67 -3.34
N ALA A 302 12.94 -16.66 -2.72
CA ALA A 302 12.08 -15.48 -2.60
C ALA A 302 12.09 -14.81 -1.22
N LEU A 303 12.78 -15.35 -0.21
CA LEU A 303 12.91 -14.74 1.12
C LEU A 303 13.97 -13.65 1.10
N GLN A 304 13.55 -12.39 1.10
CA GLN A 304 14.43 -11.21 1.05
C GLN A 304 15.04 -10.82 2.41
N GLY A 305 15.15 -11.76 3.35
CA GLY A 305 15.81 -11.54 4.63
C GLY A 305 15.03 -10.70 5.64
N LEU A 306 15.76 -10.03 6.53
CA LEU A 306 15.20 -9.22 7.62
C LEU A 306 14.70 -7.86 7.11
N HIS A 307 13.44 -7.51 7.45
CA HIS A 307 12.89 -6.16 7.25
C HIS A 307 12.22 -5.60 8.52
N ALA A 308 12.14 -6.39 9.57
CA ALA A 308 11.62 -6.01 10.89
C ALA A 308 12.42 -4.87 11.53
N LYS A 309 11.72 -3.94 12.20
CA LYS A 309 12.32 -2.82 12.94
C LYS A 309 11.71 -2.76 14.33
N ALA A 310 12.54 -3.00 15.35
CA ALA A 310 12.10 -2.96 16.74
C ALA A 310 13.22 -2.47 17.67
N PHE A 311 12.80 -1.72 18.69
CA PHE A 311 13.67 -1.29 19.79
C PHE A 311 13.05 -1.80 21.09
N ILE A 312 13.75 -2.65 21.81
CA ILE A 312 13.30 -3.26 23.06
C ILE A 312 14.14 -2.68 24.19
N ALA A 313 13.52 -1.94 25.10
CA ALA A 313 14.21 -1.25 26.19
C ALA A 313 13.66 -1.67 27.56
N GLU A 314 14.54 -2.11 28.46
CA GLU A 314 14.19 -2.37 29.86
C GLU A 314 14.41 -1.10 30.69
N ARG A 315 13.38 -0.66 31.41
CA ARG A 315 13.41 0.50 32.30
C ARG A 315 12.79 0.16 33.64
N GLY A 316 13.58 0.06 34.68
CA GLY A 316 13.10 -0.36 35.98
C GLY A 316 12.44 -1.74 35.91
N TRP A 317 11.15 -1.82 36.22
CA TRP A 317 10.35 -3.04 36.21
C TRP A 317 9.58 -3.29 34.91
N ASP A 318 9.72 -2.39 33.93
CA ASP A 318 8.97 -2.43 32.70
C ASP A 318 9.85 -2.75 31.49
N THR A 319 9.28 -3.40 30.49
CA THR A 319 9.83 -3.54 29.15
C THR A 319 8.96 -2.76 28.17
N ALA A 320 9.59 -1.90 27.39
CA ALA A 320 8.98 -1.15 26.30
C ALA A 320 9.44 -1.75 24.96
N ILE A 321 8.49 -2.11 24.10
CA ILE A 321 8.75 -2.57 22.74
C ILE A 321 8.24 -1.48 21.80
N THR A 322 9.16 -0.86 21.07
CA THR A 322 8.83 0.10 20.03
C THR A 322 8.98 -0.57 18.67
N VAL A 323 7.90 -0.58 17.89
CA VAL A 323 7.88 -1.02 16.50
C VAL A 323 7.48 0.14 15.60
N GLY A 324 7.92 0.13 14.35
CA GLY A 324 7.60 1.20 13.42
C GLY A 324 8.35 1.07 12.11
N SER A 325 8.37 2.17 11.37
CA SER A 325 9.01 2.22 10.06
C SER A 325 10.51 2.57 10.12
N GLY A 326 10.96 3.22 11.20
CA GLY A 326 12.31 3.80 11.30
C GLY A 326 13.41 2.78 11.54
N ASN A 327 14.42 2.80 10.68
CA ASN A 327 15.65 2.03 10.81
C ASN A 327 16.61 2.67 11.83
N ALA A 328 17.66 1.91 12.24
CA ALA A 328 18.77 2.41 13.04
C ALA A 328 19.73 3.28 12.19
N THR A 329 19.20 4.33 11.58
CA THR A 329 19.91 5.22 10.65
C THR A 329 19.78 6.69 11.06
N ARG A 330 20.77 7.47 10.66
CA ARG A 330 20.83 8.91 10.91
C ARG A 330 19.58 9.66 10.41
N PRO A 331 19.09 9.45 9.17
CA PRO A 331 17.88 10.10 8.68
C PRO A 331 16.63 9.80 9.52
N ALA A 332 16.50 8.57 10.03
CA ALA A 332 15.35 8.15 10.80
C ALA A 332 15.38 8.64 12.27
N LEU A 333 16.54 8.53 12.96
CA LEU A 333 16.63 8.72 14.42
C LEU A 333 17.41 9.96 14.85
N LEU A 334 18.43 10.42 14.09
CA LEU A 334 19.30 11.51 14.53
C LEU A 334 18.90 12.85 13.94
N THR A 335 18.81 12.96 12.61
CA THR A 335 18.39 14.19 11.95
C THR A 335 16.89 14.33 11.85
N GLY A 336 16.15 13.20 11.78
CA GLY A 336 14.72 13.20 11.56
C GLY A 336 14.35 13.78 10.18
N SER A 337 15.21 13.63 9.17
CA SER A 337 14.90 14.07 7.81
C SER A 337 13.93 13.15 7.10
N ASN A 338 13.88 11.85 7.48
CA ASN A 338 12.83 10.94 7.04
C ASN A 338 11.54 11.20 7.82
N VAL A 339 10.41 11.05 7.15
CA VAL A 339 9.12 10.90 7.82
C VAL A 339 9.00 9.44 8.26
N GLU A 340 8.86 9.22 9.57
CA GLU A 340 8.77 7.88 10.19
C GLU A 340 7.65 7.86 11.23
N ILE A 341 7.06 6.68 11.47
CA ILE A 341 6.06 6.46 12.52
C ILE A 341 6.49 5.34 13.45
N PHE A 342 6.25 5.53 14.75
CA PHE A 342 6.57 4.56 15.80
C PHE A 342 5.39 4.38 16.74
N THR A 343 5.20 3.15 17.22
CA THR A 343 4.35 2.83 18.36
C THR A 343 5.16 2.11 19.42
N THR A 344 5.03 2.56 20.66
CA THR A 344 5.68 1.93 21.81
C THR A 344 4.63 1.32 22.72
N LEU A 345 4.71 0.01 22.93
CA LEU A 345 3.90 -0.75 23.85
C LEU A 345 4.72 -1.06 25.10
N THR A 346 4.21 -0.71 26.28
CA THR A 346 4.92 -0.89 27.55
C THR A 346 4.12 -1.77 28.49
N GLY A 347 4.81 -2.68 29.16
CA GLY A 347 4.21 -3.54 30.17
C GLY A 347 5.25 -4.05 31.17
N LYS A 348 4.82 -4.79 32.19
CA LYS A 348 5.71 -5.35 33.22
C LYS A 348 6.66 -6.36 32.60
N ARG A 349 7.98 -6.20 32.85
CA ARG A 349 9.03 -7.09 32.34
C ARG A 349 8.77 -8.56 32.64
N SER A 350 8.23 -8.86 33.82
CA SER A 350 7.86 -10.24 34.20
C SER A 350 6.79 -10.88 33.30
N ARG A 351 6.04 -10.08 32.52
CA ARG A 351 5.01 -10.56 31.59
C ARG A 351 5.37 -10.36 30.14
N VAL A 352 5.99 -9.22 29.80
CA VAL A 352 6.42 -8.90 28.42
C VAL A 352 7.66 -9.70 28.04
N GLY A 353 8.58 -9.90 29.00
CA GLY A 353 9.89 -10.51 28.82
C GLY A 353 11.01 -9.47 28.94
N SER A 354 12.23 -9.96 29.20
CA SER A 354 13.47 -9.18 29.14
C SER A 354 13.98 -9.10 27.69
N VAL A 355 14.93 -8.22 27.43
CA VAL A 355 15.66 -8.14 26.14
C VAL A 355 16.23 -9.52 25.75
N GLU A 356 16.85 -10.22 26.72
CA GLU A 356 17.43 -11.55 26.50
C GLU A 356 16.38 -12.63 26.23
N GLU A 357 15.22 -12.58 26.88
CA GLU A 357 14.14 -13.53 26.62
C GLU A 357 13.50 -13.32 25.23
N ILE A 358 13.49 -12.07 24.73
CA ILE A 358 12.88 -11.72 23.45
C ILE A 358 13.86 -11.94 22.29
N LEU A 359 15.11 -11.46 22.41
CA LEU A 359 16.11 -11.49 21.33
C LEU A 359 17.20 -12.55 21.50
N GLY A 360 17.25 -13.24 22.64
CA GLY A 360 18.19 -14.34 22.87
C GLY A 360 17.75 -15.67 22.23
N ASP A 361 18.49 -16.73 22.49
CA ASP A 361 18.34 -18.04 21.84
C ASP A 361 16.98 -18.74 22.08
N LYS A 362 16.23 -18.30 23.08
CA LYS A 362 14.86 -18.79 23.36
C LYS A 362 13.75 -17.95 22.73
N GLY A 363 14.10 -16.83 22.13
CA GLY A 363 13.19 -15.91 21.46
C GLY A 363 13.51 -15.78 19.96
N PHE A 364 13.48 -14.56 19.45
CA PHE A 364 13.80 -14.27 18.05
C PHE A 364 15.23 -14.66 17.67
N GLY A 365 16.16 -14.63 18.62
CA GLY A 365 17.56 -14.99 18.40
C GLY A 365 17.79 -16.43 17.92
N ARG A 366 16.81 -17.35 18.11
CA ARG A 366 16.87 -18.72 17.55
C ARG A 366 16.90 -18.76 16.02
N LEU A 367 16.41 -17.69 15.36
CA LEU A 367 16.42 -17.53 13.92
C LEU A 367 17.64 -16.77 13.42
N THR A 368 18.64 -16.53 14.29
CA THR A 368 19.79 -15.69 13.97
C THR A 368 21.10 -16.45 14.19
N ARG A 369 22.11 -16.09 13.42
CA ARG A 369 23.51 -16.52 13.61
C ARG A 369 24.39 -15.31 13.91
N PRO A 370 25.52 -15.47 14.60
CA PRO A 370 26.48 -14.39 14.81
C PRO A 370 26.91 -13.77 13.46
N PHE A 371 27.02 -12.44 13.43
CA PHE A 371 27.60 -11.76 12.29
C PHE A 371 29.10 -12.05 12.20
N VAL A 372 29.54 -12.48 11.03
CA VAL A 372 30.98 -12.65 10.70
C VAL A 372 31.23 -11.75 9.48
N ARG A 373 32.21 -10.85 9.63
CA ARG A 373 32.60 -9.96 8.53
C ARG A 373 33.28 -10.77 7.42
N ASP A 374 32.72 -10.72 6.23
CA ASP A 374 33.34 -11.25 5.02
C ASP A 374 34.12 -10.12 4.31
N GLU A 375 35.39 -10.37 3.98
CA GLU A 375 36.28 -9.38 3.37
C GLU A 375 35.87 -9.02 1.92
N THR A 376 35.00 -9.83 1.30
CA THR A 376 34.58 -9.68 -0.12
C THR A 376 33.37 -8.78 -0.33
N SER A 377 32.72 -8.28 0.73
CA SER A 377 31.41 -7.60 0.67
C SER A 377 31.46 -6.08 0.55
N ALA A 378 32.60 -5.45 0.26
CA ALA A 378 32.65 -4.01 0.06
C ALA A 378 32.12 -3.65 -1.32
N ALA A 379 30.86 -3.18 -1.41
CA ALA A 379 30.32 -2.59 -2.63
C ALA A 379 31.26 -1.47 -3.13
N ASP A 380 31.51 -1.45 -4.43
CA ASP A 380 32.38 -0.45 -5.06
C ASP A 380 31.85 0.97 -4.77
N ALA A 381 32.75 1.86 -4.34
CA ALA A 381 32.41 3.27 -4.08
C ALA A 381 31.86 3.97 -5.33
N ALA A 382 32.28 3.55 -6.52
CA ALA A 382 31.78 4.06 -7.80
C ALA A 382 30.31 3.66 -8.03
N GLN A 383 29.95 2.42 -7.75
CA GLN A 383 28.57 1.94 -7.86
C GLN A 383 27.63 2.73 -6.94
N ARG A 384 28.01 2.90 -5.66
CA ARG A 384 27.22 3.69 -4.70
C ARG A 384 27.06 5.15 -5.12
N ALA A 385 28.10 5.75 -5.71
CA ALA A 385 28.01 7.10 -6.23
C ALA A 385 27.06 7.19 -7.43
N ALA A 386 27.02 6.17 -8.30
CA ALA A 386 26.08 6.08 -9.41
C ALA A 386 24.63 5.89 -8.90
N GLU A 387 24.41 4.98 -7.97
CA GLU A 387 23.11 4.78 -7.31
C GLU A 387 22.58 6.07 -6.65
N ALA A 388 23.45 6.82 -5.96
CA ALA A 388 23.08 8.09 -5.34
C ALA A 388 22.70 9.17 -6.38
N ARG A 389 23.40 9.22 -7.54
CA ARG A 389 23.04 10.13 -8.65
C ARG A 389 21.67 9.76 -9.24
N LEU A 390 21.42 8.47 -9.48
CA LEU A 390 20.14 7.99 -10.00
C LEU A 390 18.99 8.29 -9.02
N ASP A 391 19.23 8.11 -7.72
CA ASP A 391 18.26 8.45 -6.68
C ASP A 391 17.95 9.96 -6.65
N GLN A 392 18.96 10.80 -6.81
CA GLN A 392 18.79 12.25 -6.94
C GLN A 392 17.96 12.60 -8.18
N ALA A 393 18.29 12.03 -9.34
CA ALA A 393 17.55 12.26 -10.58
C ALA A 393 16.08 11.79 -10.48
N ARG A 394 15.81 10.65 -9.84
CA ARG A 394 14.44 10.19 -9.54
C ARG A 394 13.66 11.24 -8.75
N ARG A 395 14.26 11.78 -7.68
CA ARG A 395 13.62 12.82 -6.85
C ARG A 395 13.36 14.11 -7.65
N GLU A 396 14.28 14.51 -8.50
CA GLU A 396 14.11 15.67 -9.38
C GLU A 396 12.96 15.46 -10.36
N ILE A 397 12.87 14.30 -11.01
CA ILE A 397 11.78 13.95 -11.93
C ILE A 397 10.43 14.01 -11.20
N CYS A 398 10.31 13.38 -10.03
CA CYS A 398 9.05 13.30 -9.28
C CYS A 398 8.60 14.66 -8.69
N ARG A 399 9.51 15.63 -8.55
CA ARG A 399 9.21 16.96 -7.98
C ARG A 399 9.22 18.08 -9.03
N SER A 400 9.54 17.77 -10.28
CA SER A 400 9.73 18.75 -11.34
C SER A 400 8.46 19.44 -11.83
N GLY A 401 7.27 18.95 -11.43
CA GLY A 401 6.01 19.44 -11.97
C GLY A 401 5.74 19.01 -13.42
N LEU A 402 6.34 17.92 -13.87
CA LEU A 402 6.02 17.29 -15.15
C LEU A 402 4.53 17.00 -15.26
N THR A 403 3.97 17.20 -16.44
CA THR A 403 2.57 16.90 -16.75
C THR A 403 2.45 16.04 -17.99
N LEU A 404 1.37 15.28 -18.09
CA LEU A 404 0.95 14.62 -19.31
C LEU A 404 -0.11 15.47 -19.99
N ARG A 405 0.00 15.65 -21.31
CA ARG A 405 -1.03 16.27 -22.13
C ARG A 405 -1.56 15.24 -23.12
N CYS A 406 -2.89 15.04 -23.11
CA CYS A 406 -3.60 14.10 -23.95
C CYS A 406 -4.48 14.86 -24.95
N GLU A 407 -4.37 14.53 -26.22
CA GLU A 407 -5.14 15.12 -27.31
C GLU A 407 -5.70 14.02 -28.21
N ARG A 408 -6.88 14.21 -28.77
CA ARG A 408 -7.43 13.25 -29.73
C ARG A 408 -6.56 13.24 -30.99
N GLY A 409 -6.03 12.05 -31.31
CA GLY A 409 -5.21 11.83 -32.50
C GLY A 409 -6.04 11.52 -33.75
N GLU A 410 -5.35 11.36 -34.89
CA GLU A 410 -5.98 10.82 -36.09
C GLU A 410 -6.37 9.37 -35.83
N PRO A 411 -7.54 8.90 -36.32
CA PRO A 411 -7.97 7.51 -36.13
C PRO A 411 -6.90 6.52 -36.62
N ALA A 412 -6.84 5.37 -35.96
CA ALA A 412 -5.98 4.27 -36.40
C ALA A 412 -6.40 3.75 -37.78
N ALA A 413 -5.59 2.90 -38.41
CA ALA A 413 -5.84 2.38 -39.75
C ALA A 413 -7.17 1.60 -39.89
N ASP A 414 -7.67 1.07 -38.78
CA ASP A 414 -8.97 0.39 -38.65
C ASP A 414 -10.14 1.36 -38.30
N GLY A 415 -9.86 2.68 -38.22
CA GLY A 415 -10.84 3.71 -37.87
C GLY A 415 -11.04 3.89 -36.37
N ALA A 416 -10.37 3.10 -35.51
CA ALA A 416 -10.51 3.22 -34.07
C ALA A 416 -9.97 4.58 -33.55
N PRO A 417 -10.65 5.22 -32.59
CA PRO A 417 -10.19 6.47 -32.00
C PRO A 417 -8.93 6.24 -31.16
N VAL A 418 -7.94 7.09 -31.36
CA VAL A 418 -6.68 7.08 -30.59
C VAL A 418 -6.40 8.46 -30.00
N TRP A 419 -5.57 8.47 -28.96
CA TRP A 419 -5.11 9.67 -28.28
C TRP A 419 -3.61 9.77 -28.34
N ARG A 420 -3.11 10.95 -28.64
CA ARG A 420 -1.68 11.27 -28.62
C ARG A 420 -1.34 11.85 -27.26
N VAL A 421 -0.27 11.34 -26.65
CA VAL A 421 0.16 11.74 -25.30
C VAL A 421 1.54 12.38 -25.37
N TRP A 422 1.69 13.51 -24.68
CA TRP A 422 2.93 14.25 -24.56
C TRP A 422 3.35 14.33 -23.10
N LEU A 423 4.65 14.17 -22.82
CA LEU A 423 5.25 14.53 -21.54
C LEU A 423 5.76 15.96 -21.64
N VAL A 424 5.24 16.83 -20.78
CA VAL A 424 5.47 18.29 -20.84
C VAL A 424 6.22 18.74 -19.59
N PRO A 425 7.46 19.20 -19.68
CA PRO A 425 8.16 19.82 -18.57
C PRO A 425 7.73 21.28 -18.40
N PRO A 426 7.61 21.81 -17.16
CA PRO A 426 7.33 23.23 -16.92
C PRO A 426 8.54 24.12 -17.26
N GLU A 427 9.76 23.58 -17.12
CA GLU A 427 11.04 24.22 -17.37
C GLU A 427 12.10 23.17 -17.74
N PRO A 428 13.29 23.56 -18.25
CA PRO A 428 14.41 22.63 -18.46
C PRO A 428 14.81 21.90 -17.18
N LEU A 429 14.95 20.58 -17.23
CA LEU A 429 15.32 19.78 -16.07
C LEU A 429 16.84 19.53 -16.02
N PRO A 430 17.51 19.81 -14.88
CA PRO A 430 18.95 19.62 -14.72
C PRO A 430 19.30 18.15 -14.46
N LEU A 431 18.96 17.26 -15.38
CA LEU A 431 19.18 15.80 -15.27
C LEU A 431 20.65 15.47 -15.59
N THR A 432 21.57 15.90 -14.70
CA THR A 432 23.00 15.67 -14.86
C THR A 432 23.39 14.25 -14.46
N GLY A 433 24.41 13.65 -15.13
CA GLY A 433 24.93 12.32 -14.83
C GLY A 433 24.04 11.17 -15.31
N LEU A 434 23.00 11.47 -16.10
CA LEU A 434 22.17 10.45 -16.77
C LEU A 434 22.60 10.24 -18.21
N GLY A 435 22.80 8.98 -18.60
CA GLY A 435 23.00 8.58 -20.00
C GLY A 435 21.67 8.33 -20.72
N VAL A 436 20.68 7.78 -20.02
CA VAL A 436 19.37 7.41 -20.59
C VAL A 436 18.24 7.76 -19.63
N LEU A 437 17.13 8.26 -20.19
CA LEU A 437 15.83 8.35 -19.53
C LEU A 437 14.75 7.89 -20.49
N ARG A 438 14.31 6.64 -20.32
CA ARG A 438 13.22 6.05 -21.11
C ARG A 438 11.94 6.00 -20.28
N VAL A 439 10.83 6.40 -20.88
CA VAL A 439 9.53 6.38 -20.21
C VAL A 439 8.45 5.71 -21.06
N TRP A 440 7.47 5.09 -20.41
CA TRP A 440 6.29 4.52 -21.04
C TRP A 440 5.10 4.49 -20.10
N PRO A 441 3.85 4.59 -20.60
CA PRO A 441 2.65 4.34 -19.80
C PRO A 441 2.65 2.91 -19.25
N ILE A 442 2.35 2.72 -17.97
CA ILE A 442 2.41 1.39 -17.32
C ILE A 442 1.52 0.34 -18.01
N THR A 443 0.47 0.77 -18.69
CA THR A 443 -0.45 -0.08 -19.45
C THR A 443 0.12 -0.62 -20.77
N ARG A 444 1.27 -0.09 -21.25
CA ARG A 444 1.85 -0.38 -22.56
C ARG A 444 3.15 -1.20 -22.52
N GLY A 445 3.86 -1.21 -21.41
CA GLY A 445 5.14 -1.88 -21.24
C GLY A 445 6.31 -1.25 -22.01
N GLU A 446 7.52 -1.76 -21.77
CA GLU A 446 8.80 -1.20 -22.27
C GLU A 446 8.92 -1.18 -23.80
N GLY A 447 8.23 -2.07 -24.52
CA GLY A 447 8.21 -2.06 -26.00
C GLY A 447 7.71 -0.74 -26.61
N HIS A 448 7.03 0.09 -25.82
CA HIS A 448 6.55 1.42 -26.21
C HIS A 448 7.35 2.57 -25.58
N ALA A 449 8.51 2.26 -24.98
CA ALA A 449 9.34 3.27 -24.34
C ALA A 449 9.83 4.33 -25.32
N ARG A 450 9.92 5.58 -24.81
CA ARG A 450 10.49 6.72 -25.52
C ARG A 450 11.66 7.29 -24.72
N ASP A 451 12.76 7.57 -25.38
CA ASP A 451 13.84 8.36 -24.79
C ASP A 451 13.42 9.82 -24.73
N VAL A 452 13.38 10.37 -23.52
CA VAL A 452 12.91 11.74 -23.27
C VAL A 452 13.99 12.61 -22.63
N LEU A 453 15.21 12.11 -22.45
CA LEU A 453 16.28 12.81 -21.73
C LEU A 453 16.59 14.17 -22.34
N GLU A 454 16.90 14.22 -23.64
CA GLU A 454 17.24 15.47 -24.30
C GLU A 454 16.06 16.46 -24.45
N PRO A 455 14.84 16.03 -24.81
CA PRO A 455 13.68 16.91 -24.73
C PRO A 455 13.51 17.55 -23.36
N LEU A 456 13.58 16.79 -22.26
CA LEU A 456 13.37 17.32 -20.91
C LEU A 456 14.52 18.27 -20.47
N ARG A 457 15.78 17.96 -20.81
CA ARG A 457 16.91 18.87 -20.57
C ARG A 457 16.74 20.23 -21.26
N GLN A 458 16.07 20.24 -22.41
CA GLN A 458 15.83 21.45 -23.20
C GLN A 458 14.49 22.13 -22.88
N GLY A 459 13.73 21.61 -21.92
CA GLY A 459 12.41 22.15 -21.58
C GLY A 459 11.37 21.97 -22.70
N ARG A 460 11.53 20.95 -23.55
CA ARG A 460 10.65 20.70 -24.68
C ARG A 460 9.72 19.50 -24.40
N PRO A 461 8.46 19.56 -24.86
CA PRO A 461 7.56 18.40 -24.81
C PRO A 461 8.13 17.19 -25.53
N ALA A 462 8.00 16.01 -24.94
CA ALA A 462 8.36 14.73 -25.53
C ALA A 462 7.12 13.94 -25.95
N ASP A 463 7.10 13.45 -27.19
CA ASP A 463 5.99 12.68 -27.76
C ASP A 463 6.06 11.22 -27.29
N LEU A 464 5.06 10.77 -26.53
CA LEU A 464 4.91 9.38 -26.08
C LEU A 464 4.15 8.50 -27.06
N GLY A 465 3.69 9.08 -28.20
CA GLY A 465 2.96 8.37 -29.25
C GLY A 465 1.45 8.32 -29.05
N THR A 466 0.81 7.52 -29.89
CA THR A 466 -0.66 7.33 -29.87
C THR A 466 -1.04 6.03 -29.21
N MET A 467 -2.22 6.04 -28.52
CA MET A 467 -2.75 4.88 -27.82
C MET A 467 -4.27 4.90 -27.74
N PRO A 468 -4.93 3.72 -27.59
CA PRO A 468 -6.37 3.63 -27.33
C PRO A 468 -6.73 4.28 -25.99
N MET A 469 -7.99 4.70 -25.84
CA MET A 469 -8.50 5.33 -24.61
C MET A 469 -8.29 4.47 -23.37
N VAL A 470 -8.46 3.16 -23.47
CA VAL A 470 -8.31 2.20 -22.34
C VAL A 470 -6.88 2.05 -21.86
N ASP A 471 -5.88 2.46 -22.66
CA ASP A 471 -4.47 2.42 -22.30
C ASP A 471 -3.98 3.74 -21.67
N LEU A 472 -4.81 4.81 -21.70
CA LEU A 472 -4.46 6.07 -21.07
C LEU A 472 -4.35 5.91 -19.57
N THR A 473 -3.27 6.41 -19.00
CA THR A 473 -3.00 6.40 -17.55
C THR A 473 -2.12 7.56 -17.13
N ARG A 474 -2.31 8.03 -15.90
CA ARG A 474 -1.45 9.04 -15.27
C ARG A 474 -0.11 8.46 -14.82
N PHE A 475 0.02 7.14 -14.72
CA PHE A 475 1.23 6.48 -14.27
C PHE A 475 2.19 6.23 -15.43
N LEU A 476 3.41 6.74 -15.29
CA LEU A 476 4.53 6.44 -16.18
C LEU A 476 5.55 5.56 -15.48
N ALA A 477 6.02 4.53 -16.17
CA ALA A 477 7.26 3.85 -15.83
C ALA A 477 8.44 4.68 -16.37
N CYS A 478 9.48 4.81 -15.56
CA CYS A 478 10.71 5.55 -15.84
C CYS A 478 11.91 4.62 -15.65
N HIS A 479 12.72 4.45 -16.68
CA HIS A 479 13.97 3.71 -16.63
C HIS A 479 15.14 4.72 -16.80
N LEU A 480 15.91 4.86 -15.74
CA LEU A 480 17.09 5.73 -15.69
C LEU A 480 18.35 4.85 -15.72
N MET A 481 19.33 5.28 -16.50
CA MET A 481 20.68 4.72 -16.50
C MET A 481 21.69 5.84 -16.31
N ASP A 482 22.76 5.58 -15.57
CA ASP A 482 23.86 6.52 -15.43
C ASP A 482 24.65 6.66 -16.75
N GLU A 483 25.52 7.66 -16.85
CA GLU A 483 26.29 7.93 -18.07
C GLU A 483 27.21 6.79 -18.50
N MET A 484 27.61 5.94 -17.56
CA MET A 484 28.45 4.77 -17.82
C MET A 484 27.62 3.55 -18.20
N GLU A 485 26.27 3.61 -18.07
CA GLU A 485 25.31 2.52 -18.33
C GLU A 485 25.54 1.26 -17.44
N ASP A 486 26.29 1.41 -16.34
CA ASP A 486 26.62 0.30 -15.43
C ASP A 486 25.54 0.12 -14.35
N VAL A 487 24.81 1.19 -14.02
CA VAL A 487 23.76 1.19 -12.98
C VAL A 487 22.46 1.75 -13.55
N SER A 488 21.36 1.11 -13.23
CA SER A 488 20.03 1.56 -13.65
C SER A 488 19.00 1.44 -12.53
N ILE A 489 17.96 2.26 -12.59
CA ILE A 489 16.78 2.16 -11.74
C ILE A 489 15.51 2.19 -12.59
N LEU A 490 14.53 1.41 -12.17
CA LEU A 490 13.22 1.34 -12.78
C LEU A 490 12.15 1.62 -11.73
N PHE A 491 11.33 2.64 -11.96
CA PHE A 491 10.25 3.04 -11.06
C PHE A 491 9.06 3.60 -11.84
N SER A 492 7.91 3.74 -11.16
CA SER A 492 6.75 4.45 -11.70
C SER A 492 6.45 5.70 -10.89
N THR A 493 5.85 6.69 -11.56
CA THR A 493 5.33 7.92 -10.92
C THR A 493 4.03 8.35 -11.57
N GLY A 494 3.13 8.94 -10.76
CA GLY A 494 1.86 9.48 -11.22
C GLY A 494 1.97 10.98 -11.49
N LEU A 495 1.60 11.40 -12.70
CA LEU A 495 1.65 12.80 -13.12
C LEU A 495 0.23 13.38 -13.29
N MET A 496 0.11 14.70 -13.25
CA MET A 496 -1.12 15.35 -13.71
C MET A 496 -1.32 15.09 -15.20
N MET A 497 -2.54 14.79 -15.63
CA MET A 497 -2.89 14.56 -17.03
C MET A 497 -3.95 15.53 -17.48
N GLU A 498 -3.62 16.42 -18.40
CA GLU A 498 -4.51 17.35 -19.03
C GLU A 498 -5.18 16.72 -20.26
N GLY A 499 -6.45 17.05 -20.52
CA GLY A 499 -7.19 16.54 -21.68
C GLY A 499 -7.61 15.07 -21.59
N LEU A 500 -7.58 14.46 -20.38
CA LEU A 500 -8.04 13.09 -20.19
C LEU A 500 -9.54 12.96 -20.53
N PRO A 501 -9.95 12.06 -21.45
CA PRO A 501 -11.34 11.89 -21.82
C PRO A 501 -12.19 11.47 -20.61
N ALA A 502 -13.34 12.11 -20.44
CA ALA A 502 -14.28 11.77 -19.37
C ALA A 502 -14.82 10.33 -19.50
N GLU A 503 -14.90 9.84 -20.73
CA GLU A 503 -15.39 8.52 -21.11
C GLU A 503 -14.40 7.39 -20.83
N ARG A 504 -13.13 7.70 -20.48
CA ARG A 504 -12.09 6.68 -20.25
C ARG A 504 -12.52 5.63 -19.23
N HIS A 505 -13.14 6.06 -18.15
CA HIS A 505 -13.61 5.15 -17.10
C HIS A 505 -14.67 4.17 -17.63
N ALA A 506 -15.62 4.67 -18.41
CA ALA A 506 -16.63 3.84 -19.07
C ALA A 506 -16.02 2.88 -20.10
N ALA A 507 -14.97 3.31 -20.81
CA ALA A 507 -14.25 2.45 -21.75
C ALA A 507 -13.54 1.29 -21.05
N ILE A 508 -12.90 1.53 -19.90
CA ILE A 508 -12.27 0.47 -19.08
C ILE A 508 -13.34 -0.50 -18.56
N LEU A 509 -14.47 0.01 -18.09
CA LEU A 509 -15.60 -0.80 -17.63
C LEU A 509 -16.10 -1.74 -18.73
N ARG A 510 -16.31 -1.24 -19.96
CA ARG A 510 -16.70 -2.06 -21.11
C ARG A 510 -15.65 -3.06 -21.51
N TRP A 511 -14.38 -2.70 -21.41
CA TRP A 511 -13.29 -3.63 -21.71
C TRP A 511 -13.28 -4.84 -20.76
N VAL A 512 -13.69 -4.66 -19.48
CA VAL A 512 -13.81 -5.76 -18.52
C VAL A 512 -15.14 -6.50 -18.67
N ILE A 513 -16.25 -5.76 -18.93
CA ILE A 513 -17.59 -6.32 -19.13
C ILE A 513 -17.85 -6.38 -20.64
N ASP A 514 -17.19 -7.32 -21.29
CA ASP A 514 -17.15 -7.50 -22.76
C ASP A 514 -18.26 -8.41 -23.30
N SER A 515 -19.06 -9.02 -22.43
CA SER A 515 -20.07 -10.01 -22.79
C SER A 515 -21.26 -9.99 -21.83
N LYS A 516 -22.38 -10.57 -22.29
CA LYS A 516 -23.59 -10.75 -21.46
C LYS A 516 -23.30 -11.59 -20.22
N ASP A 517 -22.43 -12.59 -20.31
CA ASP A 517 -22.01 -13.41 -19.18
C ASP A 517 -21.21 -12.60 -18.18
N ALA A 518 -20.23 -11.82 -18.62
CA ALA A 518 -19.46 -10.91 -17.79
C ALA A 518 -20.38 -9.87 -17.09
N PHE A 519 -21.39 -9.35 -17.80
CA PHE A 519 -22.38 -8.45 -17.23
C PHE A 519 -23.16 -9.09 -16.07
N PHE A 520 -23.69 -10.31 -16.26
CA PHE A 520 -24.43 -10.98 -15.19
C PHE A 520 -23.56 -11.39 -14.01
N ARG A 521 -22.31 -11.81 -14.26
CA ARG A 521 -21.33 -12.07 -13.19
C ARG A 521 -21.03 -10.81 -12.38
N TYR A 522 -20.84 -9.67 -13.05
CA TYR A 522 -20.60 -8.40 -12.36
C TYR A 522 -21.83 -7.93 -11.59
N LEU A 523 -23.03 -8.09 -12.15
CA LEU A 523 -24.28 -7.76 -11.47
C LEU A 523 -24.43 -8.54 -10.15
N ARG A 524 -24.06 -9.83 -10.13
CA ARG A 524 -24.07 -10.65 -8.91
C ARG A 524 -23.05 -10.17 -7.90
N LEU A 525 -21.85 -9.76 -8.32
CA LEU A 525 -20.87 -9.13 -7.43
C LEU A 525 -21.41 -7.84 -6.81
N LEU A 526 -22.10 -7.00 -7.58
CA LEU A 526 -22.76 -5.80 -7.07
C LEU A 526 -23.82 -6.11 -6.00
N LEU A 527 -24.56 -7.19 -6.18
CA LEU A 527 -25.62 -7.62 -5.25
C LEU A 527 -25.10 -8.39 -4.04
N SER A 528 -23.84 -8.87 -4.09
CA SER A 528 -23.23 -9.63 -2.98
C SER A 528 -22.84 -8.74 -1.80
N GLU A 529 -22.89 -9.31 -0.59
CA GLU A 529 -22.40 -8.69 0.65
C GLU A 529 -20.96 -9.14 0.97
N LEU A 530 -20.29 -8.37 1.85
CA LEU A 530 -18.97 -8.74 2.35
C LEU A 530 -19.01 -10.10 3.06
N GLY A 531 -18.11 -11.00 2.65
CA GLY A 531 -18.03 -12.35 3.23
C GLY A 531 -19.08 -13.32 2.69
N ASP A 532 -19.80 -12.97 1.62
CA ASP A 532 -20.69 -13.90 0.94
C ASP A 532 -19.88 -15.05 0.32
N PRO A 533 -20.10 -16.32 0.73
CA PRO A 533 -19.42 -17.48 0.16
C PRO A 533 -19.59 -17.57 -1.37
N PHE A 534 -20.69 -17.03 -1.89
CA PHE A 534 -20.99 -17.00 -3.31
C PHE A 534 -20.08 -16.01 -4.07
N ALA A 535 -19.79 -14.84 -3.51
CA ALA A 535 -18.85 -13.89 -4.10
C ALA A 535 -17.43 -14.50 -4.18
N ALA A 536 -17.01 -15.21 -3.13
CA ALA A 536 -15.75 -15.96 -3.11
C ALA A 536 -15.74 -17.11 -4.14
N ALA A 537 -16.84 -17.87 -4.27
CA ALA A 537 -16.97 -18.93 -5.27
C ALA A 537 -17.00 -18.40 -6.71
N LEU A 538 -17.61 -17.25 -6.95
CA LEU A 538 -17.60 -16.55 -8.25
C LEU A 538 -16.19 -16.11 -8.65
N ALA A 539 -15.42 -15.67 -7.65
CA ALA A 539 -14.03 -15.30 -7.84
C ALA A 539 -13.13 -16.53 -8.08
N ALA A 540 -13.41 -17.69 -7.47
CA ALA A 540 -12.59 -18.89 -7.58
C ALA A 540 -12.80 -19.70 -8.90
N GLN A 541 -13.77 -19.35 -9.75
CA GLN A 541 -14.07 -20.08 -11.00
C GLN A 541 -13.34 -19.51 -12.19
N ASP A 542 -12.14 -20.01 -12.43
CA ASP A 542 -11.41 -19.79 -13.68
C ASP A 542 -12.10 -20.43 -14.89
N GLY A 543 -11.97 -19.76 -16.04
CA GLY A 543 -12.59 -20.11 -17.31
C GLY A 543 -12.23 -21.47 -17.94
N SER A 544 -11.65 -22.42 -17.19
CA SER A 544 -11.33 -23.78 -17.64
C SER A 544 -12.31 -24.86 -17.19
N GLY A 545 -13.30 -24.54 -16.30
CA GLY A 545 -14.23 -25.47 -15.73
C GLY A 545 -15.67 -25.33 -16.25
N GLN A 546 -15.97 -25.82 -17.44
CA GLN A 546 -17.33 -25.83 -18.01
C GLN A 546 -18.39 -26.61 -17.17
N GLY A 547 -18.03 -27.23 -16.04
CA GLY A 547 -18.91 -28.14 -15.30
C GLY A 547 -19.57 -27.56 -14.05
N ALA A 548 -18.86 -26.75 -13.26
CA ALA A 548 -19.35 -26.27 -11.96
C ALA A 548 -20.29 -25.03 -12.08
N TRP A 549 -20.09 -24.22 -13.10
CA TRP A 549 -20.94 -23.06 -13.39
C TRP A 549 -22.38 -23.44 -13.79
N ARG A 550 -22.58 -24.54 -14.55
CA ARG A 550 -23.92 -25.02 -14.90
C ARG A 550 -24.75 -25.46 -13.69
N ALA A 551 -24.09 -25.89 -12.60
CA ALA A 551 -24.80 -26.33 -11.39
C ALA A 551 -25.22 -25.19 -10.46
N ALA A 552 -24.55 -24.01 -10.54
CA ALA A 552 -24.85 -22.85 -9.70
C ALA A 552 -25.42 -21.64 -10.48
N GLY A 553 -25.40 -21.65 -11.78
CA GLY A 553 -25.45 -20.48 -12.64
C GLY A 553 -26.75 -20.19 -13.36
N ASP A 554 -27.47 -21.21 -13.82
CA ASP A 554 -28.69 -20.97 -14.59
C ASP A 554 -29.95 -20.74 -13.74
N ASP A 555 -29.93 -21.09 -12.44
CA ASP A 555 -31.11 -21.10 -11.57
C ASP A 555 -31.03 -20.16 -10.34
N ALA A 556 -29.94 -19.41 -10.10
CA ALA A 556 -29.97 -18.43 -9.02
C ALA A 556 -30.73 -17.16 -9.50
N PRO A 557 -31.91 -16.87 -8.95
CA PRO A 557 -32.80 -15.86 -9.51
C PRO A 557 -32.29 -14.46 -9.18
N ILE A 558 -31.62 -13.80 -10.14
CA ILE A 558 -31.21 -12.39 -10.06
C ILE A 558 -32.36 -11.49 -9.58
N LEU A 559 -33.58 -11.82 -9.97
CA LEU A 559 -34.79 -11.15 -9.50
C LEU A 559 -34.91 -11.16 -7.97
N GLU A 560 -34.70 -12.30 -7.32
CA GLU A 560 -34.80 -12.41 -5.86
C GLU A 560 -33.69 -11.64 -5.15
N GLU A 561 -32.47 -11.62 -5.69
CA GLU A 561 -31.37 -10.82 -5.17
C GLU A 561 -31.67 -9.32 -5.30
N MET A 562 -32.20 -8.88 -6.44
CA MET A 562 -32.64 -7.49 -6.64
C MET A 562 -33.78 -7.10 -5.71
N VAL A 563 -34.76 -8.00 -5.47
CA VAL A 563 -35.85 -7.76 -4.51
C VAL A 563 -35.30 -7.64 -3.09
N ARG A 564 -34.38 -8.49 -2.69
CA ARG A 564 -33.70 -8.38 -1.38
C ARG A 564 -32.95 -7.04 -1.25
N ALA A 565 -32.20 -6.65 -2.27
CA ALA A 565 -31.49 -5.38 -2.30
C ALA A 565 -32.44 -4.18 -2.21
N PHE A 566 -33.61 -4.26 -2.87
CA PHE A 566 -34.66 -3.24 -2.77
C PHE A 566 -35.23 -3.13 -1.34
N CYS A 567 -35.55 -4.26 -0.72
CA CYS A 567 -36.09 -4.30 0.64
C CYS A 567 -35.09 -3.82 1.72
N ARG A 568 -33.78 -3.82 1.42
CA ARG A 568 -32.70 -3.36 2.32
C ARG A 568 -32.31 -1.88 2.15
N GLY A 569 -33.04 -1.11 1.37
CA GLY A 569 -32.81 0.32 1.20
C GLY A 569 -32.27 0.74 -0.17
N GLY A 570 -32.03 -0.19 -1.08
CA GLY A 570 -31.80 0.08 -2.50
C GLY A 570 -30.40 0.56 -2.89
N ASP A 571 -29.43 0.65 -1.99
CA ASP A 571 -28.07 1.16 -2.31
C ASP A 571 -27.36 0.33 -3.38
N GLN A 572 -27.50 -1.00 -3.35
CA GLN A 572 -26.99 -1.90 -4.38
C GLN A 572 -27.69 -1.66 -5.72
N LEU A 573 -28.99 -1.38 -5.72
CA LEU A 573 -29.73 -1.05 -6.95
C LEU A 573 -29.31 0.31 -7.53
N ARG A 574 -28.98 1.30 -6.69
CA ARG A 574 -28.40 2.57 -7.15
C ARG A 574 -27.00 2.36 -7.76
N ALA A 575 -26.23 1.36 -7.29
CA ALA A 575 -24.97 0.97 -7.93
C ALA A 575 -25.21 0.36 -9.32
N ILE A 576 -26.25 -0.47 -9.48
CA ILE A 576 -26.68 -1.00 -10.79
C ILE A 576 -27.12 0.13 -11.74
N GLU A 577 -27.85 1.12 -11.26
CA GLU A 577 -28.23 2.30 -12.06
C GLU A 577 -27.00 3.04 -12.59
N ARG A 578 -26.02 3.28 -11.74
CA ARG A 578 -24.76 3.90 -12.14
C ARG A 578 -23.98 3.06 -13.15
N LEU A 579 -23.97 1.73 -12.98
CA LEU A 579 -23.34 0.81 -13.93
C LEU A 579 -23.99 0.92 -15.32
N ILE A 580 -25.32 0.82 -15.39
CA ILE A 580 -26.07 0.90 -16.64
C ILE A 580 -25.81 2.23 -17.35
N ALA A 581 -25.94 3.35 -16.62
CA ALA A 581 -25.69 4.69 -17.16
C ALA A 581 -24.28 4.82 -17.75
N ARG A 582 -23.27 4.23 -17.11
CA ARG A 582 -21.88 4.25 -17.61
C ARG A 582 -21.68 3.35 -18.83
N LEU A 583 -22.32 2.19 -18.87
CA LEU A 583 -22.27 1.31 -20.04
C LEU A 583 -22.99 1.92 -21.26
N GLU A 584 -23.97 2.79 -21.06
CA GLU A 584 -24.73 3.48 -22.12
C GLU A 584 -24.03 4.73 -22.68
N THR A 585 -23.11 5.37 -21.94
CA THR A 585 -22.48 6.66 -22.32
C THR A 585 -21.40 6.59 -23.39
N GLY A 586 -21.18 5.52 -24.12
CA GLY A 586 -20.11 5.41 -25.13
C GLY A 586 -20.62 5.30 -26.55
N ASP A 587 -20.00 6.08 -27.42
CA ASP A 587 -20.04 5.95 -28.90
C ASP A 587 -19.22 4.73 -29.32
N GLY A 588 -19.74 3.55 -29.31
CA GLY A 588 -18.93 2.46 -29.73
C GLY A 588 -19.65 1.13 -29.88
N ASP A 589 -19.50 0.66 -31.04
CA ASP A 589 -19.57 -0.71 -31.54
C ASP A 589 -20.71 -1.63 -31.04
N ASP A 590 -21.22 -2.39 -31.97
CA ASP A 590 -22.45 -3.16 -32.11
C ASP A 590 -22.74 -4.25 -31.05
N THR A 591 -21.98 -4.35 -29.94
CA THR A 591 -22.22 -5.34 -28.88
C THR A 591 -22.58 -4.69 -27.56
N ASP A 592 -23.85 -4.36 -27.40
CA ASP A 592 -24.40 -3.97 -26.10
C ASP A 592 -24.24 -5.12 -25.08
N PRO A 593 -23.43 -4.99 -24.03
CA PRO A 593 -23.23 -6.06 -23.04
C PRO A 593 -24.46 -6.26 -22.17
N ILE A 594 -25.43 -5.32 -22.15
CA ILE A 594 -26.63 -5.39 -21.32
C ILE A 594 -27.73 -6.18 -22.05
N PRO A 595 -28.15 -7.36 -21.53
CA PRO A 595 -29.22 -8.13 -22.15
C PRO A 595 -30.56 -7.38 -22.20
N ALA A 596 -31.29 -7.54 -23.31
CA ALA A 596 -32.60 -6.86 -23.47
C ALA A 596 -33.60 -7.28 -22.40
N GLU A 597 -33.56 -8.55 -21.98
CA GLU A 597 -34.41 -9.09 -20.93
C GLU A 597 -34.13 -8.40 -19.58
N PHE A 598 -32.84 -8.16 -19.29
CA PHE A 598 -32.46 -7.43 -18.09
C PHE A 598 -32.90 -5.98 -18.12
N ARG A 599 -32.86 -5.30 -19.27
CA ARG A 599 -33.36 -3.93 -19.41
C ARG A 599 -34.86 -3.82 -19.06
N ALA A 600 -35.66 -4.79 -19.46
CA ALA A 600 -37.07 -4.84 -19.13
C ALA A 600 -37.30 -5.01 -17.61
N LEU A 601 -36.56 -5.89 -16.98
CA LEU A 601 -36.58 -6.10 -15.53
C LEU A 601 -36.13 -4.83 -14.79
N TRP A 602 -35.00 -4.26 -15.20
CA TRP A 602 -34.43 -3.04 -14.61
C TRP A 602 -35.37 -1.86 -14.62
N ASN A 603 -36.09 -1.63 -15.72
CA ASN A 603 -37.06 -0.55 -15.81
C ASN A 603 -38.14 -0.63 -14.71
N THR A 604 -38.55 -1.83 -14.32
CA THR A 604 -39.50 -2.04 -13.22
C THR A 604 -38.91 -1.61 -11.88
N PHE A 605 -37.67 -2.01 -11.59
CA PHE A 605 -36.97 -1.63 -10.35
C PHE A 605 -36.70 -0.12 -10.28
N ARG A 606 -36.32 0.52 -11.40
CA ARG A 606 -36.08 1.97 -11.48
C ARG A 606 -37.32 2.79 -11.10
N ILE A 607 -38.51 2.36 -11.56
CA ILE A 607 -39.77 3.00 -11.19
C ILE A 607 -40.06 2.84 -9.70
N ALA A 608 -39.81 1.65 -9.15
CA ALA A 608 -40.01 1.35 -7.73
C ALA A 608 -39.03 2.15 -6.82
N LEU A 609 -37.78 2.28 -7.22
CA LEU A 609 -36.77 3.10 -6.51
C LEU A 609 -37.20 4.58 -6.48
N ALA A 610 -37.57 5.14 -7.62
CA ALA A 610 -38.01 6.52 -7.70
C ALA A 610 -39.24 6.80 -6.80
N THR A 611 -40.13 5.82 -6.67
CA THR A 611 -41.32 5.92 -5.80
C THR A 611 -40.89 5.85 -4.32
N GLN A 612 -39.92 5.01 -3.98
CA GLN A 612 -39.38 4.89 -2.62
C GLN A 612 -38.65 6.17 -2.19
N ASP A 613 -37.81 6.74 -3.06
CA ASP A 613 -37.09 7.98 -2.80
C ASP A 613 -38.03 9.18 -2.61
N ALA A 614 -39.10 9.25 -3.36
CA ALA A 614 -40.15 10.26 -3.18
C ALA A 614 -40.89 10.13 -1.83
N ALA A 615 -41.15 8.89 -1.39
CA ALA A 615 -41.80 8.63 -0.11
C ALA A 615 -40.88 8.89 1.13
N HIS A 616 -39.56 8.93 0.94
CA HIS A 616 -38.61 9.28 2.00
C HIS A 616 -38.30 10.79 2.05
N ALA A 617 -38.65 11.53 1.02
CA ALA A 617 -38.47 12.99 0.93
C ALA A 617 -39.68 13.78 1.48
N GLU A 618 -40.84 13.13 1.69
CA GLU A 618 -42.01 13.62 2.41
C GLU A 618 -41.93 13.28 3.91
#